data_6c4c5df7a976a5fc47925d871f25adda
#
_entry.id   6c4c5df7a976a5fc47925d871f25adda
#
_cell.length_a   1.000
_cell.length_b   1.000
_cell.length_c   1.000
_cell.angle_alpha   90.00
_cell.angle_beta   90.00
_cell.angle_gamma   90.00
#
_symmetry.space_group_name_H-M   'P 1'
#
loop_
_entity.id
_entity.type
_entity.pdbx_description
1 polymer ?
#
loop_
_entity_poly.entity_id
_entity_poly.type
_entity_poly.pdbx_seq_one_letter_code
_entity_poly.pdbx_strand_id
1 'polypeptide(L)'
;GASGIAVAMATEMPSHNLVEVAQAAIALIRDPKLSHEALMQIMPGPDFPGGGQIISSSADLAEAYRSGRGSIRVRARYHIEELARGQWQLVVDELPHGVSSQKVLEEVEELSNPKVRSGKKALTPEQLQAKSQILNVMDAVRDESGREAAVRLVFEPKTSRIEQALLINTLLACTSLETSVSINLVMLGQDKRPRQKTLTEILQEWIDFRLHTVRRRSAHRLGKVEDRIH
;
A
#
# COMPACT_ATOMS: atom_id res chain seq x y z
N GLY A 1 -8.13 -4.03 5.06
CA GLY A 1 -7.60 -2.75 5.48
C GLY A 1 -8.63 -1.86 6.16
N ALA A 2 -8.17 -0.97 7.00
CA ALA A 2 -9.00 0.03 7.66
C ALA A 2 -8.19 1.31 7.84
N SER A 3 -8.82 2.45 7.57
CA SER A 3 -8.25 3.77 7.81
C SER A 3 -9.28 4.65 8.49
N GLY A 4 -8.87 5.41 9.49
CA GLY A 4 -9.74 6.31 10.20
C GLY A 4 -8.98 7.33 11.03
N ILE A 5 -9.49 8.54 11.06
CA ILE A 5 -8.93 9.66 11.82
C ILE A 5 -9.95 10.07 12.86
N ALA A 6 -9.53 10.08 14.13
CA ALA A 6 -10.31 10.59 15.24
C ALA A 6 -9.51 11.69 15.95
N VAL A 7 -10.15 12.41 16.88
CA VAL A 7 -9.44 13.38 17.71
C VAL A 7 -8.39 12.63 18.56
N ALA A 8 -7.15 13.03 18.45
CA ALA A 8 -5.96 12.47 19.13
C ALA A 8 -5.52 11.06 18.72
N MET A 9 -6.24 10.35 17.85
CA MET A 9 -5.86 8.99 17.40
C MET A 9 -6.21 8.79 15.93
N ALA A 10 -5.35 8.07 15.23
CA ALA A 10 -5.60 7.60 13.86
C ALA A 10 -5.28 6.11 13.78
N THR A 11 -5.97 5.41 12.92
CA THR A 11 -5.64 4.03 12.54
C THR A 11 -5.36 3.95 11.06
N GLU A 12 -4.34 3.20 10.70
CA GLU A 12 -3.96 2.95 9.33
C GLU A 12 -3.49 1.50 9.22
N MET A 13 -4.40 0.64 8.82
CA MET A 13 -4.17 -0.79 8.67
C MET A 13 -4.26 -1.15 7.20
N PRO A 14 -3.16 -1.49 6.54
CA PRO A 14 -3.19 -1.91 5.15
C PRO A 14 -3.96 -3.23 4.98
N SER A 15 -4.38 -3.50 3.75
CA SER A 15 -5.01 -4.77 3.40
C SER A 15 -4.02 -5.92 3.49
N HIS A 16 -4.52 -7.12 3.85
CA HIS A 16 -3.72 -8.34 3.98
C HIS A 16 -4.37 -9.49 3.23
N ASN A 17 -3.58 -10.47 2.86
CA ASN A 17 -4.06 -11.70 2.25
C ASN A 17 -4.85 -12.52 3.29
N LEU A 18 -6.10 -12.83 2.96
CA LEU A 18 -7.01 -13.54 3.89
C LEU A 18 -6.51 -14.93 4.26
N VAL A 19 -5.86 -15.63 3.32
CA VAL A 19 -5.32 -16.97 3.55
C VAL A 19 -4.15 -16.90 4.55
N GLU A 20 -3.24 -15.95 4.38
CA GLU A 20 -2.13 -15.72 5.30
C GLU A 20 -2.62 -15.36 6.70
N VAL A 21 -3.60 -14.46 6.82
CA VAL A 21 -4.21 -14.10 8.10
C VAL A 21 -4.85 -15.31 8.79
N ALA A 22 -5.57 -16.15 8.03
CA ALA A 22 -6.18 -17.36 8.56
C ALA A 22 -5.12 -18.36 9.03
N GLN A 23 -4.07 -18.57 8.25
CA GLN A 23 -2.95 -19.45 8.62
C GLN A 23 -2.19 -18.94 9.84
N ALA A 24 -1.99 -17.63 9.96
CA ALA A 24 -1.38 -17.01 11.14
C ALA A 24 -2.24 -17.23 12.39
N ALA A 25 -3.55 -17.06 12.30
CA ALA A 25 -4.47 -17.34 13.40
C ALA A 25 -4.45 -18.83 13.79
N ILE A 26 -4.45 -19.75 12.84
CA ILE A 26 -4.35 -21.19 13.09
C ILE A 26 -3.03 -21.54 13.78
N ALA A 27 -1.93 -20.95 13.34
CA ALA A 27 -0.61 -21.16 13.96
C ALA A 27 -0.59 -20.71 15.42
N LEU A 28 -1.17 -19.55 15.75
CA LEU A 28 -1.29 -19.03 17.10
C LEU A 28 -2.25 -19.84 17.98
N ILE A 29 -3.29 -20.44 17.42
CA ILE A 29 -4.17 -21.37 18.15
C ILE A 29 -3.40 -22.64 18.54
N ARG A 30 -2.56 -23.15 17.64
CA ARG A 30 -1.74 -24.36 17.88
C ARG A 30 -0.58 -24.11 18.83
N ASP A 31 0.05 -22.96 18.69
CA ASP A 31 1.16 -22.50 19.54
C ASP A 31 0.94 -21.05 19.98
N PRO A 32 0.33 -20.81 21.13
CA PRO A 32 0.12 -19.47 21.68
C PRO A 32 1.40 -18.67 21.96
N LYS A 33 2.55 -19.35 21.98
CA LYS A 33 3.87 -18.73 22.21
C LYS A 33 4.67 -18.54 20.92
N LEU A 34 4.03 -18.69 19.77
CA LEU A 34 4.66 -18.51 18.47
C LEU A 34 5.39 -17.16 18.43
N SER A 35 6.66 -17.18 18.01
CA SER A 35 7.48 -15.97 17.94
C SER A 35 6.98 -15.01 16.86
N HIS A 36 7.30 -13.73 17.02
CA HIS A 36 7.00 -12.72 16.01
C HIS A 36 7.64 -13.06 14.67
N GLU A 37 8.87 -13.55 14.69
CA GLU A 37 9.63 -13.94 13.49
C GLU A 37 8.94 -15.09 12.74
N ALA A 38 8.45 -16.10 13.46
CA ALA A 38 7.71 -17.22 12.87
C ALA A 38 6.36 -16.74 12.30
N LEU A 39 5.69 -15.82 13.00
CA LEU A 39 4.44 -15.21 12.52
C LEU A 39 4.67 -14.43 11.22
N MET A 40 5.76 -13.67 11.13
CA MET A 40 6.12 -12.90 9.93
C MET A 40 6.51 -13.77 8.74
N GLN A 41 6.89 -15.02 8.94
CA GLN A 41 7.08 -15.98 7.83
C GLN A 41 5.75 -16.42 7.22
N ILE A 42 4.69 -16.48 8.02
CA ILE A 42 3.34 -16.85 7.56
C ILE A 42 2.66 -15.64 6.91
N MET A 43 2.89 -14.46 7.47
CA MET A 43 2.23 -13.21 7.09
C MET A 43 3.30 -12.12 6.88
N PRO A 44 4.01 -12.16 5.74
CA PRO A 44 5.23 -11.37 5.53
C PRO A 44 4.99 -9.87 5.38
N GLY A 45 3.76 -9.46 5.10
CA GLY A 45 3.41 -8.06 4.93
C GLY A 45 2.02 -7.83 4.39
N PRO A 46 1.71 -6.61 3.99
CA PRO A 46 0.43 -6.27 3.38
C PRO A 46 0.29 -6.89 1.99
N ASP A 47 -0.97 -7.06 1.59
CA ASP A 47 -1.36 -7.45 0.24
C ASP A 47 -2.36 -6.40 -0.29
N PHE A 48 -1.92 -5.63 -1.28
CA PHE A 48 -2.71 -4.54 -1.83
C PHE A 48 -3.53 -5.01 -3.03
N PRO A 49 -4.87 -4.86 -3.02
CA PRO A 49 -5.73 -5.31 -4.12
C PRO A 49 -5.40 -4.67 -5.47
N GLY A 50 -4.91 -3.42 -5.46
CA GLY A 50 -4.50 -2.70 -6.66
C GLY A 50 -3.11 -3.07 -7.19
N GLY A 51 -2.40 -3.97 -6.51
CA GLY A 51 -1.04 -4.38 -6.88
C GLY A 51 0.04 -3.40 -6.40
N GLY A 52 1.08 -3.29 -7.20
CA GLY A 52 2.33 -2.63 -6.82
C GLY A 52 3.33 -3.58 -6.19
N GLN A 53 4.48 -3.06 -5.81
CA GLN A 53 5.52 -3.86 -5.17
C GLN A 53 6.04 -3.18 -3.92
N ILE A 54 6.13 -3.94 -2.84
CA ILE A 54 6.74 -3.49 -1.60
C ILE A 54 8.26 -3.58 -1.77
N ILE A 55 8.95 -2.45 -1.53
CA ILE A 55 10.41 -2.36 -1.65
C ILE A 55 11.11 -2.16 -0.30
N SER A 56 10.37 -2.00 0.78
CA SER A 56 10.91 -2.06 2.14
C SER A 56 11.48 -3.44 2.43
N SER A 57 12.52 -3.49 3.24
CA SER A 57 13.12 -4.76 3.66
C SER A 57 12.16 -5.57 4.54
N SER A 58 12.36 -6.90 4.57
CA SER A 58 11.61 -7.78 5.48
C SER A 58 11.83 -7.42 6.96
N ALA A 59 13.00 -6.88 7.29
CA ALA A 59 13.30 -6.41 8.63
C ALA A 59 12.50 -5.17 9.00
N ASP A 60 12.35 -4.20 8.10
CA ASP A 60 11.54 -3.00 8.31
C ASP A 60 10.05 -3.36 8.46
N LEU A 61 9.56 -4.30 7.64
CA LEU A 61 8.20 -4.83 7.75
C LEU A 61 7.98 -5.51 9.10
N ALA A 62 8.88 -6.40 9.51
CA ALA A 62 8.80 -7.09 10.79
C ALA A 62 8.78 -6.11 11.96
N GLU A 63 9.60 -5.06 11.92
CA GLU A 63 9.62 -4.04 12.96
C GLU A 63 8.34 -3.21 13.00
N ALA A 64 7.78 -2.84 11.84
CA ALA A 64 6.50 -2.14 11.79
C ALA A 64 5.36 -2.95 12.42
N TYR A 65 5.33 -4.26 12.19
CA TYR A 65 4.34 -5.16 12.81
C TYR A 65 4.63 -5.49 14.27
N ARG A 66 5.88 -5.45 14.68
CA ARG A 66 6.31 -5.61 16.08
C ARG A 66 5.95 -4.41 16.93
N SER A 67 6.17 -3.21 16.42
CA SER A 67 5.86 -1.96 17.11
C SER A 67 4.40 -1.53 16.95
N GLY A 68 3.70 -2.04 15.95
CA GLY A 68 2.36 -1.60 15.55
C GLY A 68 2.36 -0.25 14.80
N ARG A 69 3.53 0.27 14.45
CA ARG A 69 3.68 1.56 13.75
C ARG A 69 4.88 1.53 12.83
N GLY A 70 4.71 2.09 11.65
CA GLY A 70 5.80 2.22 10.69
C GLY A 70 5.36 2.83 9.38
N SER A 71 6.27 2.79 8.45
CA SER A 71 6.04 3.21 7.07
C SER A 71 6.72 2.23 6.13
N ILE A 72 6.00 1.79 5.13
CA ILE A 72 6.52 0.90 4.10
C ILE A 72 6.57 1.62 2.77
N ARG A 73 7.59 1.34 1.98
CA ARG A 73 7.74 1.90 0.64
C ARG A 73 7.12 0.96 -0.37
N VAL A 74 6.28 1.53 -1.22
CA VAL A 74 5.58 0.81 -2.29
C VAL A 74 5.87 1.50 -3.61
N ARG A 75 6.17 0.71 -4.62
CA ARG A 75 6.53 1.15 -5.96
C ARG A 75 5.55 0.59 -6.97
N ALA A 76 5.26 1.35 -8.02
CA ALA A 76 4.54 0.89 -9.18
C ALA A 76 5.21 -0.32 -9.83
N ARG A 77 4.43 -1.20 -10.47
CA ARG A 77 4.98 -2.21 -11.39
C ARG A 77 5.00 -1.64 -12.79
N TYR A 78 6.08 -1.87 -13.47
CA TYR A 78 6.30 -1.35 -14.82
C TYR A 78 7.14 -2.32 -15.64
N HIS A 79 7.08 -2.15 -16.95
CA HIS A 79 7.95 -2.85 -17.89
C HIS A 79 8.30 -1.92 -19.06
N ILE A 80 9.31 -2.31 -19.82
CA ILE A 80 9.69 -1.62 -21.07
C ILE A 80 9.04 -2.33 -22.24
N GLU A 81 8.37 -1.58 -23.09
CA GLU A 81 7.92 -2.05 -24.39
C GLU A 81 8.88 -1.56 -25.47
N GLU A 82 9.47 -2.49 -26.19
CA GLU A 82 10.28 -2.20 -27.37
C GLU A 82 9.37 -1.99 -28.56
N LEU A 83 9.61 -0.92 -29.28
CA LEU A 83 8.86 -0.52 -30.47
C LEU A 83 9.73 -0.65 -31.73
N ALA A 84 9.11 -0.47 -32.90
CA ALA A 84 9.82 -0.50 -34.17
C ALA A 84 10.96 0.55 -34.21
N ARG A 85 12.01 0.27 -34.99
CA ARG A 85 13.15 1.15 -35.25
C ARG A 85 13.94 1.56 -33.99
N GLY A 86 14.03 0.67 -33.01
CA GLY A 86 14.78 0.91 -31.78
C GLY A 86 14.14 1.93 -30.84
N GLN A 87 12.89 2.26 -31.04
CA GLN A 87 12.10 3.08 -30.11
C GLN A 87 11.65 2.19 -28.93
N TRP A 88 11.35 2.81 -27.80
CA TRP A 88 10.84 2.15 -26.62
C TRP A 88 9.94 3.08 -25.81
N GLN A 89 9.14 2.50 -24.95
CA GLN A 89 8.32 3.24 -24.01
C GLN A 89 8.27 2.51 -22.67
N LEU A 90 8.06 3.27 -21.60
CA LEU A 90 7.84 2.74 -20.27
C LEU A 90 6.34 2.60 -20.04
N VAL A 91 5.91 1.42 -19.62
CA VAL A 91 4.51 1.13 -19.30
C VAL A 91 4.38 0.80 -17.83
N VAL A 92 3.50 1.50 -17.14
CA VAL A 92 3.14 1.23 -15.74
C VAL A 92 1.85 0.41 -15.73
N ASP A 93 1.90 -0.77 -15.09
CA ASP A 93 0.81 -1.75 -15.06
C ASP A 93 0.05 -1.75 -13.74
N GLU A 94 0.72 -1.41 -12.65
CA GLU A 94 0.13 -1.35 -11.31
C GLU A 94 0.65 -0.11 -10.58
N LEU A 95 -0.23 0.53 -9.83
CA LEU A 95 0.09 1.72 -9.03
C LEU A 95 0.19 1.38 -7.55
N PRO A 96 0.99 2.15 -6.78
CA PRO A 96 1.01 2.04 -5.34
C PRO A 96 -0.38 2.27 -4.73
N HIS A 97 -0.59 1.68 -3.56
CA HIS A 97 -1.85 1.84 -2.82
C HIS A 97 -2.20 3.31 -2.59
N GLY A 98 -3.44 3.69 -2.89
CA GLY A 98 -3.94 5.06 -2.74
C GLY A 98 -3.52 6.03 -3.85
N VAL A 99 -2.83 5.56 -4.88
CA VAL A 99 -2.41 6.36 -6.04
C VAL A 99 -3.28 6.01 -7.24
N SER A 100 -3.89 7.01 -7.85
CA SER A 100 -4.68 6.86 -9.09
C SER A 100 -3.86 7.28 -10.31
N SER A 101 -4.24 6.78 -11.49
CA SER A 101 -3.67 7.22 -12.76
C SER A 101 -3.77 8.73 -12.93
N GLN A 102 -4.93 9.31 -12.60
CA GLN A 102 -5.16 10.75 -12.67
C GLN A 102 -4.17 11.53 -11.80
N LYS A 103 -3.92 11.08 -10.57
CA LYS A 103 -2.95 11.73 -9.69
C LYS A 103 -1.55 11.77 -10.30
N VAL A 104 -1.10 10.67 -10.89
CA VAL A 104 0.21 10.61 -11.55
C VAL A 104 0.27 11.58 -12.75
N LEU A 105 -0.77 11.62 -13.56
CA LEU A 105 -0.87 12.56 -14.68
C LEU A 105 -0.83 14.02 -14.21
N GLU A 106 -1.56 14.36 -13.16
CA GLU A 106 -1.56 15.70 -12.56
C GLU A 106 -0.18 16.08 -12.02
N GLU A 107 0.52 15.15 -11.35
CA GLU A 107 1.88 15.35 -10.85
C GLU A 107 2.87 15.60 -12.02
N VAL A 108 2.76 14.82 -13.08
CA VAL A 108 3.61 15.00 -14.29
C VAL A 108 3.32 16.33 -14.96
N GLU A 109 2.05 16.72 -15.09
CA GLU A 109 1.68 18.04 -15.65
C GLU A 109 2.20 19.18 -14.77
N GLU A 110 2.10 19.08 -13.46
CA GLU A 110 2.62 20.09 -12.54
C GLU A 110 4.15 20.22 -12.63
N LEU A 111 4.86 19.10 -12.82
CA LEU A 111 6.31 19.09 -13.00
C LEU A 111 6.74 19.67 -14.34
N SER A 112 6.08 19.27 -15.44
CA SER A 112 6.44 19.64 -16.80
C SER A 112 5.95 21.04 -17.20
N ASN A 113 4.82 21.47 -16.64
CA ASN A 113 4.19 22.77 -16.91
C ASN A 113 3.74 23.45 -15.60
N PRO A 114 4.69 23.77 -14.70
CA PRO A 114 4.36 24.32 -13.40
C PRO A 114 3.71 25.71 -13.51
N LYS A 115 2.75 25.96 -12.64
CA LYS A 115 2.08 27.26 -12.52
C LYS A 115 2.76 28.11 -11.48
N VAL A 116 2.78 29.43 -11.72
CA VAL A 116 3.26 30.40 -10.72
C VAL A 116 2.34 30.33 -9.50
N ARG A 117 2.93 30.15 -8.33
CA ARG A 117 2.17 30.10 -7.07
C ARG A 117 1.53 31.44 -6.75
N SER A 118 0.34 31.40 -6.14
CA SER A 118 -0.36 32.61 -5.71
C SER A 118 0.56 33.51 -4.87
N GLY A 119 0.60 34.80 -5.20
CA GLY A 119 1.46 35.79 -4.54
C GLY A 119 2.92 35.83 -5.01
N LYS A 120 3.29 35.00 -6.01
CA LYS A 120 4.62 35.06 -6.64
C LYS A 120 4.53 35.65 -8.04
N LYS A 121 5.63 36.24 -8.51
CA LYS A 121 5.71 36.85 -9.87
C LYS A 121 6.33 35.91 -10.90
N ALA A 122 7.00 34.85 -10.47
CA ALA A 122 7.70 33.89 -11.32
C ALA A 122 7.73 32.49 -10.67
N LEU A 123 8.14 31.49 -11.44
CA LEU A 123 8.41 30.15 -10.96
C LEU A 123 9.58 30.16 -9.98
N THR A 124 9.54 29.29 -8.97
CA THR A 124 10.66 29.12 -8.04
C THR A 124 11.83 28.37 -8.71
N PRO A 125 13.07 28.52 -8.20
CA PRO A 125 14.21 27.75 -8.70
C PRO A 125 13.96 26.23 -8.64
N GLU A 126 13.29 25.72 -7.59
CA GLU A 126 12.95 24.32 -7.43
C GLU A 126 11.97 23.86 -8.52
N GLN A 127 10.96 24.68 -8.85
CA GLN A 127 10.02 24.38 -9.95
C GLN A 127 10.73 24.34 -11.30
N LEU A 128 11.65 25.27 -11.57
CA LEU A 128 12.45 25.29 -12.80
C LEU A 128 13.38 24.09 -12.90
N GLN A 129 14.01 23.70 -11.81
CA GLN A 129 14.89 22.53 -11.76
C GLN A 129 14.08 21.24 -12.00
N ALA A 130 12.96 21.05 -11.32
CA ALA A 130 12.10 19.89 -11.50
C ALA A 130 11.57 19.79 -12.94
N LYS A 131 11.15 20.91 -13.52
CA LYS A 131 10.74 20.99 -14.93
C LYS A 131 11.86 20.56 -15.86
N SER A 132 13.07 21.05 -15.66
CA SER A 132 14.23 20.69 -16.47
C SER A 132 14.53 19.19 -16.36
N GLN A 133 14.51 18.63 -15.15
CA GLN A 133 14.76 17.21 -14.91
C GLN A 133 13.78 16.30 -15.66
N ILE A 134 12.48 16.58 -15.56
CA ILE A 134 11.46 15.74 -16.21
C ILE A 134 11.49 15.88 -17.72
N LEU A 135 11.61 17.11 -18.26
CA LEU A 135 11.62 17.36 -19.71
C LEU A 135 12.90 16.88 -20.39
N ASN A 136 13.99 16.69 -19.67
CA ASN A 136 15.22 16.13 -20.22
C ASN A 136 15.13 14.63 -20.47
N VAL A 137 14.23 13.92 -19.82
CA VAL A 137 14.12 12.45 -19.92
C VAL A 137 12.81 11.98 -20.54
N MET A 138 11.75 12.80 -20.51
CA MET A 138 10.41 12.42 -20.94
C MET A 138 9.86 13.40 -21.98
N ASP A 139 9.24 12.86 -23.03
CA ASP A 139 8.55 13.64 -24.06
C ASP A 139 7.05 13.76 -23.77
N ALA A 140 6.39 12.64 -23.50
CA ALA A 140 4.95 12.59 -23.29
C ALA A 140 4.54 11.47 -22.32
N VAL A 141 3.37 11.64 -21.71
CA VAL A 141 2.67 10.62 -20.94
C VAL A 141 1.25 10.45 -21.45
N ARG A 142 0.78 9.21 -21.52
CA ARG A 142 -0.59 8.87 -21.93
C ARG A 142 -1.21 7.90 -20.93
N ASP A 143 -2.49 8.09 -20.67
CA ASP A 143 -3.31 7.09 -19.96
C ASP A 143 -4.05 6.24 -21.00
N GLU A 144 -3.64 4.98 -21.11
CA GLU A 144 -4.24 3.98 -21.97
C GLU A 144 -5.02 2.93 -21.16
N SER A 145 -5.35 3.25 -19.90
CA SER A 145 -6.15 2.39 -19.03
C SER A 145 -7.55 2.16 -19.58
N GLY A 146 -8.09 0.95 -19.41
CA GLY A 146 -9.39 0.59 -19.95
C GLY A 146 -9.86 -0.78 -19.49
N ARG A 147 -10.75 -1.38 -20.26
CA ARG A 147 -11.33 -2.70 -19.93
C ARG A 147 -10.30 -3.84 -19.96
N GLU A 148 -9.31 -3.76 -20.84
CA GLU A 148 -8.28 -4.79 -21.01
C GLU A 148 -7.16 -4.65 -19.98
N ALA A 149 -6.88 -3.41 -19.57
CA ALA A 149 -5.87 -3.10 -18.57
C ALA A 149 -6.41 -2.04 -17.61
N ALA A 150 -6.63 -2.40 -16.37
CA ALA A 150 -7.15 -1.48 -15.33
C ALA A 150 -6.22 -0.28 -15.12
N VAL A 151 -4.91 -0.49 -15.24
CA VAL A 151 -3.88 0.54 -15.25
C VAL A 151 -2.96 0.29 -16.43
N ARG A 152 -2.81 1.29 -17.29
CA ARG A 152 -1.80 1.33 -18.34
C ARG A 152 -1.40 2.79 -18.57
N LEU A 153 -0.35 3.23 -17.88
CA LEU A 153 0.25 4.54 -18.11
C LEU A 153 1.49 4.38 -18.97
N VAL A 154 1.55 5.10 -20.07
CA VAL A 154 2.64 5.02 -21.04
C VAL A 154 3.46 6.31 -20.99
N PHE A 155 4.76 6.18 -20.73
CA PHE A 155 5.72 7.27 -20.71
C PHE A 155 6.67 7.13 -21.88
N GLU A 156 6.71 8.15 -22.72
CA GLU A 156 7.62 8.20 -23.86
C GLU A 156 8.93 8.91 -23.44
N PRO A 157 10.10 8.30 -23.69
CA PRO A 157 11.37 8.95 -23.44
C PRO A 157 11.55 10.16 -24.37
N LYS A 158 12.35 11.13 -23.95
CA LYS A 158 12.70 12.30 -24.76
C LYS A 158 13.25 11.92 -26.12
N THR A 159 14.12 10.93 -26.14
CA THR A 159 14.64 10.26 -27.34
C THR A 159 14.89 8.79 -27.02
N SER A 160 14.99 7.93 -28.03
CA SER A 160 15.32 6.51 -27.86
C SER A 160 16.72 6.26 -27.27
N ARG A 161 17.58 7.29 -27.23
CA ARG A 161 18.94 7.22 -26.66
C ARG A 161 18.98 7.46 -25.17
N ILE A 162 17.89 7.92 -24.55
CA ILE A 162 17.79 8.08 -23.09
C ILE A 162 17.95 6.71 -22.44
N GLU A 163 18.77 6.62 -21.41
CA GLU A 163 18.88 5.41 -20.61
C GLU A 163 17.55 5.11 -19.92
N GLN A 164 17.08 3.86 -20.05
CA GLN A 164 15.83 3.42 -19.44
C GLN A 164 15.83 3.67 -17.92
N ALA A 165 16.93 3.33 -17.25
CA ALA A 165 17.08 3.56 -15.82
C ALA A 165 16.96 5.04 -15.43
N LEU A 166 17.44 5.97 -16.26
CA LEU A 166 17.34 7.41 -16.00
C LEU A 166 15.89 7.89 -16.01
N LEU A 167 15.09 7.49 -17.02
CA LEU A 167 13.67 7.80 -17.07
C LEU A 167 12.93 7.21 -15.87
N ILE A 168 13.14 5.93 -15.60
CA ILE A 168 12.48 5.21 -14.49
C ILE A 168 12.82 5.88 -13.15
N ASN A 169 14.09 6.10 -12.85
CA ASN A 169 14.51 6.68 -11.58
C ASN A 169 14.01 8.11 -11.38
N THR A 170 13.97 8.90 -12.45
CA THR A 170 13.44 10.26 -12.41
C THR A 170 11.95 10.26 -12.09
N LEU A 171 11.15 9.39 -12.73
CA LEU A 171 9.72 9.28 -12.46
C LEU A 171 9.44 8.75 -11.04
N LEU A 172 10.19 7.75 -10.57
CA LEU A 172 10.05 7.22 -9.21
C LEU A 172 10.40 8.26 -8.14
N ALA A 173 11.41 9.10 -8.39
CA ALA A 173 11.82 10.15 -7.46
C ALA A 173 10.89 11.36 -7.42
N CYS A 174 10.25 11.70 -8.55
CA CYS A 174 9.50 12.94 -8.71
C CYS A 174 7.98 12.78 -8.61
N THR A 175 7.47 11.56 -8.66
CA THR A 175 6.03 11.27 -8.67
C THR A 175 5.64 10.23 -7.63
N SER A 176 4.33 10.05 -7.43
CA SER A 176 3.77 8.99 -6.56
C SER A 176 3.87 7.57 -7.13
N LEU A 177 4.61 7.35 -8.23
CA LEU A 177 4.96 6.01 -8.70
C LEU A 177 5.80 5.23 -7.69
N GLU A 178 6.45 5.90 -6.79
CA GLU A 178 6.99 5.34 -5.55
C GLU A 178 6.54 6.22 -4.38
N THR A 179 5.93 5.61 -3.38
CA THR A 179 5.39 6.33 -2.23
C THR A 179 5.50 5.52 -0.95
N SER A 180 5.22 6.16 0.16
CA SER A 180 5.18 5.52 1.47
C SER A 180 3.74 5.28 1.90
N VAL A 181 3.47 4.09 2.41
CA VAL A 181 2.20 3.71 3.04
C VAL A 181 2.42 3.58 4.54
N SER A 182 1.67 4.34 5.31
CA SER A 182 1.77 4.31 6.77
C SER A 182 1.12 3.06 7.35
N ILE A 183 1.70 2.53 8.41
CA ILE A 183 1.12 1.50 9.26
C ILE A 183 0.94 2.11 10.64
N ASN A 184 -0.27 2.04 11.17
CA ASN A 184 -0.60 2.44 12.53
C ASN A 184 -1.74 1.54 13.04
N LEU A 185 -1.36 0.50 13.77
CA LEU A 185 -2.27 -0.54 14.21
C LEU A 185 -2.98 -0.16 15.52
N VAL A 186 -3.71 0.94 15.46
CA VAL A 186 -4.57 1.39 16.56
C VAL A 186 -5.95 0.75 16.42
N MET A 187 -6.38 0.04 17.44
CA MET A 187 -7.70 -0.58 17.46
C MET A 187 -8.25 -0.75 18.86
N LEU A 188 -9.55 -0.99 18.93
CA LEU A 188 -10.22 -1.29 20.19
C LEU A 188 -9.86 -2.69 20.67
N GLY A 189 -9.40 -2.80 21.91
CA GLY A 189 -9.21 -4.06 22.59
C GLY A 189 -10.51 -4.65 23.12
N GLN A 190 -10.44 -5.81 23.78
CA GLN A 190 -11.56 -6.42 24.50
C GLN A 190 -12.07 -5.52 25.64
N ASP A 191 -11.19 -4.67 26.19
CA ASP A 191 -11.49 -3.62 27.16
C ASP A 191 -12.21 -2.40 26.56
N LYS A 192 -12.48 -2.40 25.27
CA LYS A 192 -13.08 -1.30 24.48
C LYS A 192 -12.27 0.00 24.48
N ARG A 193 -10.99 -0.07 24.81
CA ARG A 193 -10.09 1.08 24.77
C ARG A 193 -9.25 1.05 23.51
N PRO A 194 -9.13 2.18 22.77
CA PRO A 194 -8.26 2.27 21.64
C PRO A 194 -6.80 2.32 22.10
N ARG A 195 -5.94 1.51 21.49
CA ARG A 195 -4.50 1.58 21.70
C ARG A 195 -3.76 0.97 20.50
N GLN A 196 -2.53 1.38 20.36
CA GLN A 196 -1.61 0.77 19.38
C GLN A 196 -1.22 -0.64 19.86
N LYS A 197 -1.27 -1.60 18.93
CA LYS A 197 -1.01 -3.01 19.22
C LYS A 197 -0.04 -3.60 18.22
N THR A 198 0.66 -4.64 18.65
CA THR A 198 1.47 -5.48 17.75
C THR A 198 0.55 -6.40 16.95
N LEU A 199 1.06 -6.93 15.84
CA LEU A 199 0.33 -7.91 15.04
C LEU A 199 -0.06 -9.14 15.88
N THR A 200 0.86 -9.65 16.70
CA THR A 200 0.62 -10.80 17.57
C THR A 200 -0.50 -10.52 18.56
N GLU A 201 -0.49 -9.38 19.24
CA GLU A 201 -1.55 -8.97 20.16
C GLU A 201 -2.92 -8.90 19.48
N ILE A 202 -2.98 -8.33 18.28
CA ILE A 202 -4.21 -8.23 17.51
C ILE A 202 -4.80 -9.60 17.22
N LEU A 203 -3.98 -10.52 16.72
CA LEU A 203 -4.45 -11.86 16.37
C LEU A 203 -4.83 -12.67 17.60
N GLN A 204 -4.08 -12.60 18.70
CA GLN A 204 -4.41 -13.28 19.95
C GLN A 204 -5.71 -12.76 20.55
N GLU A 205 -5.89 -11.44 20.66
CA GLU A 205 -7.14 -10.86 21.15
C GLU A 205 -8.34 -11.24 20.29
N TRP A 206 -8.15 -11.27 18.96
CA TRP A 206 -9.21 -11.68 18.04
C TRP A 206 -9.58 -13.16 18.24
N ILE A 207 -8.59 -14.05 18.42
CA ILE A 207 -8.81 -15.48 18.68
C ILE A 207 -9.62 -15.65 19.95
N ASP A 208 -9.23 -15.02 21.04
CA ASP A 208 -9.92 -15.08 22.33
C ASP A 208 -11.36 -14.57 22.24
N PHE A 209 -11.54 -13.42 21.61
CA PHE A 209 -12.86 -12.86 21.35
C PHE A 209 -13.71 -13.80 20.49
N ARG A 210 -13.13 -14.41 19.48
CA ARG A 210 -13.84 -15.34 18.58
C ARG A 210 -14.27 -16.61 19.30
N LEU A 211 -13.39 -17.20 20.10
CA LEU A 211 -13.71 -18.38 20.91
C LEU A 211 -14.84 -18.10 21.89
N HIS A 212 -14.78 -16.97 22.59
CA HIS A 212 -15.84 -16.55 23.50
C HIS A 212 -17.17 -16.34 22.76
N THR A 213 -17.14 -15.71 21.60
CA THR A 213 -18.35 -15.47 20.79
C THR A 213 -18.97 -16.77 20.29
N VAL A 214 -18.16 -17.74 19.85
CA VAL A 214 -18.64 -19.04 19.39
C VAL A 214 -19.28 -19.81 20.54
N ARG A 215 -18.63 -19.83 21.70
CA ARG A 215 -19.19 -20.49 22.91
C ARG A 215 -20.54 -19.88 23.30
N ARG A 216 -20.63 -18.55 23.35
CA ARG A 216 -21.88 -17.84 23.68
C ARG A 216 -22.98 -18.14 22.67
N ARG A 217 -22.68 -18.17 21.38
CA ARG A 217 -23.62 -18.50 20.30
C ARG A 217 -24.13 -19.96 20.45
N SER A 218 -23.23 -20.89 20.73
CA SER A 218 -23.57 -22.30 20.89
C SER A 218 -24.46 -22.51 22.12
N ALA A 219 -24.16 -21.90 23.26
CA ALA A 219 -24.97 -21.94 24.47
C ALA A 219 -26.38 -21.37 24.22
N HIS A 220 -26.47 -20.23 23.51
CA HIS A 220 -27.77 -19.66 23.15
C HIS A 220 -28.60 -20.58 22.24
N ARG A 221 -27.94 -21.25 21.27
CA ARG A 221 -28.62 -22.24 20.42
C ARG A 221 -29.11 -23.46 21.20
N LEU A 222 -28.27 -23.95 22.12
CA LEU A 222 -28.62 -25.06 22.99
C LEU A 222 -29.86 -24.74 23.80
N GLY A 223 -29.90 -23.61 24.51
CA GLY A 223 -31.08 -23.19 25.27
C GLY A 223 -32.35 -23.14 24.42
N LYS A 224 -32.26 -22.56 23.19
CA LYS A 224 -33.41 -22.53 22.26
C LYS A 224 -33.89 -23.94 21.85
N VAL A 225 -33.02 -24.92 21.75
CA VAL A 225 -33.39 -26.31 21.46
C VAL A 225 -34.03 -26.95 22.65
N GLU A 226 -33.47 -26.75 23.83
CA GLU A 226 -34.03 -27.26 25.11
C GLU A 226 -35.43 -26.70 25.36
N ASP A 227 -35.65 -25.39 25.16
CA ASP A 227 -36.97 -24.73 25.27
C ASP A 227 -38.02 -25.30 24.27
N ARG A 228 -37.59 -25.90 23.17
CA ARG A 228 -38.51 -26.55 22.20
C ARG A 228 -38.83 -27.99 22.52
N ILE A 229 -38.03 -28.65 23.35
CA ILE A 229 -38.22 -30.05 23.75
C ILE A 229 -39.18 -30.11 24.94
N HIS A 230 -39.24 -29.07 25.75
CA HIS A 230 -40.20 -28.90 26.83
C HIS A 230 -41.49 -28.27 26.35
#